data_d4c2d3eb5e0edf424ced4a56eb3e0e3a
#
_entry.id   d4c2d3eb5e0edf424ced4a56eb3e0e3a
#
_cell.length_a   1.000
_cell.length_b   1.000
_cell.length_c   1.000
_cell.angle_alpha   90.00
_cell.angle_beta   90.00
_cell.angle_gamma   90.00
#
_symmetry.space_group_name_H-M   'P 1'
#
loop_
_entity.id
_entity.type
_entity.pdbx_description
1 polymer ?
#
loop_
_entity_poly.entity_id
_entity_poly.type
_entity_poly.pdbx_seq_one_letter_code
_entity_poly.pdbx_strand_id
1 'polypeptide(L)'
;MRRARQAWNSKPLMATQRKSQNRFHTDDKSEPKETTEKVVFINRCAKVVKGGRRFSFSALIVSGNHKGRVGIGFGKANEVSEAIRKATESAKKGMVNVAIHENTIPHEVLGEFGGGRVLLKPASPGTGVIAGGGVRAVIEAAGIRDVLAKSLGSSNPANVVKATLDALTTLRPKAEIFKIRGKAITVKAPAPAAAQAL
;
A
#
# COMPACT_ATOMS: atom_id res chain seq x y z
N MET A 1 -58.53 55.77 32.09
CA MET A 1 -57.13 55.37 32.03
C MET A 1 -57.01 54.14 31.14
N ARG A 2 -56.62 54.32 29.86
CA ARG A 2 -56.52 53.25 28.88
C ARG A 2 -55.05 52.92 28.65
N ARG A 3 -54.58 51.73 29.02
CA ARG A 3 -53.24 51.23 28.75
C ARG A 3 -53.11 50.78 27.30
N ALA A 4 -52.24 51.42 26.58
CA ALA A 4 -51.85 51.05 25.24
C ALA A 4 -51.10 49.71 25.26
N ARG A 5 -51.55 48.75 24.45
CA ARG A 5 -50.85 47.49 24.20
C ARG A 5 -49.84 47.75 23.06
N GLN A 6 -48.55 47.63 23.36
CA GLN A 6 -47.51 47.65 22.39
C GLN A 6 -47.58 46.39 21.52
N ALA A 7 -47.73 46.57 20.21
CA ALA A 7 -47.63 45.50 19.22
C ALA A 7 -46.16 45.07 19.07
N TRP A 8 -45.89 43.81 19.32
CA TRP A 8 -44.60 43.23 19.07
C TRP A 8 -44.41 42.94 17.59
N ASN A 9 -43.50 43.66 16.97
CA ASN A 9 -43.15 43.58 15.56
C ASN A 9 -42.29 42.31 15.35
N SER A 10 -42.90 41.23 14.91
CA SER A 10 -42.22 40.01 14.52
C SER A 10 -41.54 40.20 13.16
N LYS A 11 -40.23 40.37 13.17
CA LYS A 11 -39.39 40.29 11.97
C LYS A 11 -39.39 38.85 11.45
N PRO A 12 -39.56 38.63 10.11
CA PRO A 12 -39.45 37.30 9.55
C PRO A 12 -37.98 36.83 9.57
N LEU A 13 -37.75 35.66 10.15
CA LEU A 13 -36.49 34.95 10.07
C LEU A 13 -36.20 34.58 8.61
N MET A 14 -35.18 35.24 8.02
CA MET A 14 -34.63 34.80 6.74
C MET A 14 -34.08 33.42 6.91
N ALA A 15 -34.75 32.43 6.28
CA ALA A 15 -34.26 31.09 6.12
C ALA A 15 -33.01 31.12 5.23
N THR A 16 -31.85 30.99 5.83
CA THR A 16 -30.58 30.80 5.14
C THR A 16 -30.62 29.43 4.45
N GLN A 17 -30.95 29.43 3.17
CA GLN A 17 -30.78 28.24 2.34
C GLN A 17 -29.30 27.87 2.30
N ARG A 18 -28.93 26.90 3.12
CA ARG A 18 -27.67 26.19 2.96
C ARG A 18 -27.75 25.43 1.64
N LYS A 19 -27.20 26.03 0.56
CA LYS A 19 -26.85 25.29 -0.65
C LYS A 19 -25.89 24.17 -0.24
N SER A 20 -26.42 22.95 -0.17
CA SER A 20 -25.62 21.74 -0.18
C SER A 20 -24.89 21.72 -1.53
N GLN A 21 -23.66 22.18 -1.54
CA GLN A 21 -22.73 21.94 -2.65
C GLN A 21 -22.42 20.45 -2.60
N ASN A 22 -23.24 19.65 -3.29
CA ASN A 22 -22.84 18.35 -3.78
C ASN A 22 -21.60 18.57 -4.64
N ARG A 23 -20.43 18.49 -4.03
CA ARG A 23 -19.20 18.24 -4.77
C ARG A 23 -19.35 16.83 -5.34
N PHE A 24 -19.92 16.75 -6.54
CA PHE A 24 -19.70 15.62 -7.41
C PHE A 24 -18.18 15.51 -7.53
N HIS A 25 -17.64 14.51 -6.87
CA HIS A 25 -16.32 14.00 -7.20
C HIS A 25 -16.44 13.61 -8.67
N THR A 26 -15.88 14.41 -9.54
CA THR A 26 -15.61 13.99 -10.91
C THR A 26 -14.69 12.80 -10.77
N ASP A 27 -15.25 11.62 -11.01
CA ASP A 27 -14.49 10.39 -11.21
C ASP A 27 -13.48 10.71 -12.30
N ASP A 28 -12.26 10.95 -11.88
CA ASP A 28 -11.10 10.96 -12.74
C ASP A 28 -11.07 9.58 -13.39
N LYS A 29 -11.60 9.49 -14.61
CA LYS A 29 -11.48 8.34 -15.51
C LYS A 29 -10.02 8.20 -15.91
N SER A 30 -9.14 8.04 -14.92
CA SER A 30 -7.84 7.48 -15.14
C SER A 30 -8.07 6.05 -15.64
N GLU A 31 -7.54 5.77 -16.82
CA GLU A 31 -7.46 4.45 -17.45
C GLU A 31 -7.29 3.37 -16.40
N PRO A 32 -7.89 2.17 -16.59
CA PRO A 32 -7.79 1.08 -15.63
C PRO A 32 -6.31 0.76 -15.45
N LYS A 33 -5.71 1.30 -14.41
CA LYS A 33 -4.33 0.99 -14.04
C LYS A 33 -4.34 -0.49 -13.72
N GLU A 34 -3.74 -1.27 -14.59
CA GLU A 34 -3.61 -2.71 -14.43
C GLU A 34 -2.93 -3.00 -13.09
N THR A 35 -3.74 -3.19 -12.07
CA THR A 35 -3.27 -3.59 -10.75
C THR A 35 -3.32 -5.10 -10.69
N THR A 36 -2.17 -5.72 -10.51
CA THR A 36 -2.07 -7.16 -10.27
C THR A 36 -2.39 -7.47 -8.82
N GLU A 37 -3.22 -8.47 -8.62
CA GLU A 37 -3.63 -8.94 -7.29
C GLU A 37 -3.05 -10.34 -7.05
N LYS A 38 -2.38 -10.51 -5.91
CA LYS A 38 -1.78 -11.79 -5.53
C LYS A 38 -2.27 -12.22 -4.16
N VAL A 39 -2.92 -13.37 -4.09
CA VAL A 39 -3.33 -13.97 -2.82
C VAL A 39 -2.10 -14.58 -2.16
N VAL A 40 -1.77 -14.12 -0.95
CA VAL A 40 -0.64 -14.64 -0.17
C VAL A 40 -1.05 -15.85 0.66
N PHE A 41 -2.18 -15.71 1.37
CA PHE A 41 -2.63 -16.74 2.28
C PHE A 41 -4.14 -16.68 2.54
N ILE A 42 -4.79 -17.85 2.65
CA ILE A 42 -6.20 -17.99 3.01
C ILE A 42 -6.29 -18.90 4.23
N ASN A 43 -6.99 -18.44 5.26
CA ASN A 43 -7.24 -19.20 6.47
C ASN A 43 -8.73 -19.50 6.63
N ARG A 44 -9.07 -20.70 7.05
CA ARG A 44 -10.39 -21.06 7.53
C ARG A 44 -10.44 -20.91 9.06
N CYS A 45 -11.31 -20.04 9.56
CA CYS A 45 -11.54 -19.81 10.98
C CYS A 45 -12.85 -20.50 11.41
N ALA A 46 -12.90 -21.00 12.63
CA ALA A 46 -14.10 -21.60 13.18
C ALA A 46 -14.44 -20.96 14.54
N LYS A 47 -15.72 -20.56 14.70
CA LYS A 47 -16.29 -20.19 16.00
C LYS A 47 -17.11 -21.37 16.53
N VAL A 48 -16.72 -21.89 17.67
CA VAL A 48 -17.47 -22.97 18.35
C VAL A 48 -18.70 -22.38 19.02
N VAL A 49 -19.86 -22.97 18.76
CA VAL A 49 -21.15 -22.60 19.34
C VAL A 49 -21.85 -23.85 19.89
N LYS A 50 -22.90 -23.67 20.69
CA LYS A 50 -23.76 -24.80 21.11
C LYS A 50 -24.33 -25.46 19.85
N GLY A 51 -24.05 -26.75 19.67
CA GLY A 51 -24.50 -27.52 18.50
C GLY A 51 -23.58 -27.56 17.29
N GLY A 52 -22.35 -26.97 17.34
CA GLY A 52 -21.40 -27.12 16.25
C GLY A 52 -20.39 -26.00 16.08
N ARG A 53 -19.91 -25.82 14.83
CA ARG A 53 -18.91 -24.81 14.48
C ARG A 53 -19.41 -23.94 13.34
N ARG A 54 -19.29 -22.62 13.48
CA ARG A 54 -19.55 -21.67 12.38
C ARG A 54 -18.21 -21.32 11.74
N PHE A 55 -18.10 -21.60 10.45
CA PHE A 55 -16.87 -21.33 9.69
C PHE A 55 -16.90 -19.92 9.09
N SER A 56 -15.74 -19.33 8.96
CA SER A 56 -15.47 -18.11 8.20
C SER A 56 -14.07 -18.18 7.60
N PHE A 57 -13.82 -17.41 6.55
CA PHE A 57 -12.54 -17.38 5.85
C PHE A 57 -11.91 -16.01 5.99
N SER A 58 -10.58 -15.99 6.07
CA SER A 58 -9.81 -14.76 6.00
C SER A 58 -8.79 -14.87 4.88
N ALA A 59 -8.70 -13.82 4.06
CA ALA A 59 -7.75 -13.71 2.96
C ALA A 59 -6.77 -12.57 3.20
N LEU A 60 -5.49 -12.81 2.93
CA LEU A 60 -4.43 -11.82 2.88
C LEU A 60 -4.01 -11.65 1.42
N ILE A 61 -4.14 -10.42 0.91
CA ILE A 61 -3.89 -10.09 -0.49
C ILE A 61 -2.90 -8.94 -0.57
N VAL A 62 -2.07 -8.99 -1.60
CA VAL A 62 -1.21 -7.90 -2.03
C VAL A 62 -1.70 -7.43 -3.39
N SER A 63 -1.85 -6.12 -3.56
CA SER A 63 -2.19 -5.50 -4.84
C SER A 63 -1.10 -4.49 -5.21
N GLY A 64 -0.69 -4.46 -6.47
CA GLY A 64 0.31 -3.51 -6.96
C GLY A 64 0.20 -3.24 -8.45
N ASN A 65 0.85 -2.18 -8.90
CA ASN A 65 0.82 -1.74 -10.28
C ASN A 65 2.13 -2.00 -11.04
N HIS A 66 3.07 -2.74 -10.45
CA HIS A 66 4.44 -2.98 -10.98
C HIS A 66 5.23 -1.69 -11.32
N LYS A 67 4.76 -0.53 -10.87
CA LYS A 67 5.36 0.80 -11.11
C LYS A 67 5.66 1.54 -9.79
N GLY A 68 5.96 0.80 -8.73
CA GLY A 68 6.30 1.37 -7.43
C GLY A 68 5.11 1.65 -6.51
N ARG A 69 3.89 1.18 -6.82
CA ARG A 69 2.77 1.28 -5.89
C ARG A 69 2.34 -0.10 -5.46
N VAL A 70 2.28 -0.33 -4.16
CA VAL A 70 1.87 -1.60 -3.57
C VAL A 70 1.00 -1.36 -2.34
N GLY A 71 0.00 -2.21 -2.16
CA GLY A 71 -0.90 -2.18 -1.01
C GLY A 71 -1.16 -3.59 -0.49
N ILE A 72 -1.47 -3.67 0.80
CA ILE A 72 -1.79 -4.92 1.48
C ILE A 72 -3.20 -4.82 1.99
N GLY A 73 -3.98 -5.88 1.79
CA GLY A 73 -5.34 -5.98 2.28
C GLY A 73 -5.60 -7.27 3.04
N PHE A 74 -6.40 -7.14 4.08
CA PHE A 74 -6.90 -8.27 4.85
C PHE A 74 -8.42 -8.21 4.86
N GLY A 75 -9.05 -9.31 4.45
CA GLY A 75 -10.50 -9.45 4.40
C GLY A 75 -10.98 -10.70 5.13
N LYS A 76 -12.15 -10.62 5.76
CA LYS A 76 -12.82 -11.75 6.41
C LYS A 76 -14.28 -11.81 6.00
N ALA A 77 -14.74 -13.01 5.60
CA ALA A 77 -16.13 -13.27 5.24
C ALA A 77 -16.50 -14.74 5.49
N ASN A 78 -17.78 -15.07 5.29
CA ASN A 78 -18.28 -16.45 5.40
C ASN A 78 -17.86 -17.29 4.18
N GLU A 79 -17.67 -16.63 3.02
CA GLU A 79 -17.21 -17.24 1.78
C GLU A 79 -15.82 -16.74 1.40
N VAL A 80 -15.06 -17.59 0.69
CA VAL A 80 -13.70 -17.25 0.24
C VAL A 80 -13.70 -16.13 -0.78
N SER A 81 -14.64 -16.15 -1.75
CA SER A 81 -14.78 -15.13 -2.79
C SER A 81 -15.02 -13.74 -2.22
N GLU A 82 -15.92 -13.63 -1.24
CA GLU A 82 -16.17 -12.36 -0.55
C GLU A 82 -15.00 -11.91 0.32
N ALA A 83 -14.27 -12.84 0.98
CA ALA A 83 -13.09 -12.51 1.76
C ALA A 83 -11.99 -11.91 0.86
N ILE A 84 -11.79 -12.49 -0.33
CA ILE A 84 -10.88 -11.99 -1.36
C ILE A 84 -11.30 -10.60 -1.82
N ARG A 85 -12.56 -10.39 -2.21
CA ARG A 85 -13.07 -9.08 -2.66
C ARG A 85 -12.84 -7.99 -1.62
N LYS A 86 -13.20 -8.24 -0.36
CA LYS A 86 -12.98 -7.29 0.75
C LYS A 86 -11.49 -6.99 0.97
N ALA A 87 -10.63 -8.01 0.88
CA ALA A 87 -9.20 -7.83 1.01
C ALA A 87 -8.62 -7.00 -0.14
N THR A 88 -9.04 -7.25 -1.39
CA THR A 88 -8.63 -6.47 -2.57
C THR A 88 -9.03 -5.00 -2.46
N GLU A 89 -10.27 -4.71 -2.07
CA GLU A 89 -10.73 -3.33 -1.84
C GLU A 89 -9.89 -2.62 -0.76
N SER A 90 -9.59 -3.33 0.34
CA SER A 90 -8.74 -2.82 1.41
C SER A 90 -7.31 -2.56 0.91
N ALA A 91 -6.72 -3.47 0.11
CA ALA A 91 -5.40 -3.30 -0.48
C ALA A 91 -5.33 -2.10 -1.42
N LYS A 92 -6.34 -1.91 -2.29
CA LYS A 92 -6.42 -0.76 -3.20
C LYS A 92 -6.52 0.59 -2.46
N LYS A 93 -7.25 0.63 -1.35
CA LYS A 93 -7.35 1.84 -0.50
C LYS A 93 -6.04 2.18 0.23
N GLY A 94 -5.28 1.15 0.61
CA GLY A 94 -4.03 1.27 1.35
C GLY A 94 -2.76 1.23 0.50
N MET A 95 -2.81 1.62 -0.78
CA MET A 95 -1.62 1.64 -1.64
C MET A 95 -0.63 2.74 -1.24
N VAL A 96 0.64 2.35 -1.12
CA VAL A 96 1.77 3.22 -0.78
C VAL A 96 2.75 3.26 -1.94
N ASN A 97 3.42 4.41 -2.11
CA ASN A 97 4.50 4.56 -3.10
C ASN A 97 5.83 4.06 -2.50
N VAL A 98 6.57 3.33 -3.29
CA VAL A 98 7.87 2.73 -2.96
C VAL A 98 8.94 3.33 -3.85
N ALA A 99 10.10 3.66 -3.27
CA ALA A 99 11.24 4.13 -4.01
C ALA A 99 11.96 2.95 -4.69
N ILE A 100 11.91 2.90 -6.02
CA ILE A 100 12.61 1.91 -6.85
C ILE A 100 13.80 2.60 -7.53
N HIS A 101 14.92 1.91 -7.61
CA HIS A 101 16.11 2.34 -8.34
C HIS A 101 16.35 1.35 -9.49
N GLU A 102 16.01 1.75 -10.72
CA GLU A 102 16.03 0.86 -11.90
C GLU A 102 15.20 -0.40 -11.68
N ASN A 103 15.84 -1.58 -11.50
CA ASN A 103 15.17 -2.86 -11.25
C ASN A 103 15.28 -3.35 -9.80
N THR A 104 15.96 -2.60 -8.92
CA THR A 104 16.28 -3.00 -7.54
C THR A 104 15.92 -1.91 -6.53
N ILE A 105 16.29 -2.11 -5.27
CA ILE A 105 16.11 -1.15 -4.17
C ILE A 105 17.36 -0.26 -4.02
N PRO A 106 17.22 1.01 -3.57
CA PRO A 106 18.33 1.95 -3.47
C PRO A 106 19.39 1.59 -2.42
N HIS A 107 19.02 0.95 -1.33
CA HIS A 107 19.92 0.54 -0.24
C HIS A 107 19.36 -0.62 0.57
N GLU A 108 20.21 -1.24 1.38
CA GLU A 108 19.81 -2.27 2.34
C GLU A 108 18.88 -1.68 3.40
N VAL A 109 17.85 -2.42 3.77
CA VAL A 109 16.87 -2.02 4.78
C VAL A 109 16.37 -3.23 5.59
N LEU A 110 16.15 -3.00 6.88
CA LEU A 110 15.48 -3.92 7.78
C LEU A 110 14.12 -3.34 8.15
N GLY A 111 13.04 -4.02 7.78
CA GLY A 111 11.68 -3.65 8.17
C GLY A 111 11.20 -4.52 9.31
N GLU A 112 10.46 -3.93 10.23
CA GLU A 112 9.95 -4.62 11.41
C GLU A 112 8.45 -4.34 11.59
N PHE A 113 7.67 -5.39 11.81
CA PHE A 113 6.26 -5.25 12.14
C PHE A 113 5.81 -6.38 13.08
N GLY A 114 5.37 -6.02 14.28
CA GLY A 114 5.07 -7.01 15.31
C GLY A 114 6.31 -7.86 15.60
N GLY A 115 6.20 -9.18 15.56
CA GLY A 115 7.36 -10.06 15.69
C GLY A 115 8.05 -10.41 14.37
N GLY A 116 7.60 -9.89 13.23
CA GLY A 116 8.20 -10.14 11.92
C GLY A 116 9.31 -9.15 11.60
N ARG A 117 10.45 -9.65 11.13
CA ARG A 117 11.60 -8.87 10.66
C ARG A 117 11.95 -9.32 9.26
N VAL A 118 12.14 -8.39 8.35
CA VAL A 118 12.49 -8.68 6.95
C VAL A 118 13.68 -7.83 6.54
N LEU A 119 14.76 -8.51 6.18
CA LEU A 119 15.95 -7.87 5.63
C LEU A 119 15.83 -7.86 4.10
N LEU A 120 16.00 -6.70 3.48
CA LEU A 120 16.06 -6.53 2.04
C LEU A 120 17.44 -5.98 1.66
N LYS A 121 18.08 -6.57 0.63
CA LYS A 121 19.36 -6.13 0.09
C LYS A 121 19.23 -5.92 -1.41
N PRO A 122 19.86 -4.87 -1.97
CA PRO A 122 19.92 -4.69 -3.41
C PRO A 122 20.70 -5.83 -4.05
N ALA A 123 20.32 -6.18 -5.28
CA ALA A 123 20.98 -7.22 -6.05
C ALA A 123 21.39 -6.71 -7.42
N SER A 124 22.38 -7.36 -8.03
CA SER A 124 22.83 -7.07 -9.40
C SER A 124 21.75 -7.42 -10.42
N PRO A 125 21.70 -6.72 -11.57
CA PRO A 125 20.78 -7.05 -12.64
C PRO A 125 20.89 -8.53 -13.06
N GLY A 126 19.73 -9.20 -13.22
CA GLY A 126 19.68 -10.61 -13.59
C GLY A 126 19.68 -11.61 -12.45
N THR A 127 19.85 -11.16 -11.19
CA THR A 127 19.75 -12.04 -10.00
C THR A 127 18.34 -12.57 -9.78
N GLY A 128 17.33 -11.79 -10.14
CA GLY A 128 15.94 -12.09 -9.87
C GLY A 128 15.52 -11.86 -8.41
N VAL A 129 14.28 -12.23 -8.09
CA VAL A 129 13.72 -12.10 -6.74
C VAL A 129 14.03 -13.35 -5.93
N ILE A 130 14.98 -13.25 -4.99
CA ILE A 130 15.31 -14.31 -4.03
C ILE A 130 14.68 -13.96 -2.69
N ALA A 131 13.45 -14.44 -2.46
CA ALA A 131 12.64 -14.08 -1.29
C ALA A 131 11.67 -15.20 -0.89
N GLY A 132 11.25 -15.21 0.37
CA GLY A 132 10.15 -16.05 0.86
C GLY A 132 8.80 -15.66 0.24
N GLY A 133 7.84 -16.57 0.19
CA GLY A 133 6.58 -16.41 -0.57
C GLY A 133 5.81 -15.12 -0.28
N GLY A 134 5.65 -14.73 1.00
CA GLY A 134 4.97 -13.49 1.36
C GLY A 134 5.75 -12.23 0.96
N VAL A 135 7.07 -12.23 1.15
CA VAL A 135 7.96 -11.14 0.75
C VAL A 135 8.00 -11.01 -0.77
N ARG A 136 8.14 -12.14 -1.48
CA ARG A 136 8.14 -12.18 -2.95
C ARG A 136 6.88 -11.56 -3.53
N ALA A 137 5.70 -11.88 -2.98
CA ALA A 137 4.44 -11.35 -3.45
C ALA A 137 4.39 -9.80 -3.42
N VAL A 138 4.93 -9.20 -2.34
CA VAL A 138 4.98 -7.73 -2.19
C VAL A 138 5.97 -7.10 -3.18
N ILE A 139 7.16 -7.68 -3.31
CA ILE A 139 8.23 -7.19 -4.17
C ILE A 139 7.84 -7.24 -5.66
N GLU A 140 7.27 -8.37 -6.10
CA GLU A 140 6.78 -8.53 -7.47
C GLU A 140 5.64 -7.54 -7.77
N ALA A 141 4.69 -7.36 -6.83
CA ALA A 141 3.60 -6.41 -6.99
C ALA A 141 4.09 -4.94 -7.03
N ALA A 142 5.18 -4.61 -6.33
CA ALA A 142 5.83 -3.32 -6.41
C ALA A 142 6.55 -3.08 -7.75
N GLY A 143 6.95 -4.15 -8.46
CA GLY A 143 7.66 -4.09 -9.74
C GLY A 143 9.18 -4.17 -9.63
N ILE A 144 9.71 -4.59 -8.48
CA ILE A 144 11.14 -4.83 -8.27
C ILE A 144 11.48 -6.20 -8.84
N ARG A 145 12.53 -6.27 -9.66
CA ARG A 145 12.95 -7.49 -10.36
C ARG A 145 14.17 -8.17 -9.74
N ASP A 146 15.06 -7.41 -9.12
CA ASP A 146 16.32 -7.92 -8.58
C ASP A 146 16.47 -7.53 -7.11
N VAL A 147 16.34 -8.50 -6.20
CA VAL A 147 16.46 -8.27 -4.75
C VAL A 147 16.76 -9.56 -4.01
N LEU A 148 17.56 -9.45 -2.96
CA LEU A 148 17.79 -10.50 -1.98
C LEU A 148 17.00 -10.17 -0.72
N ALA A 149 16.23 -11.13 -0.23
CA ALA A 149 15.44 -10.94 0.98
C ALA A 149 15.53 -12.13 1.92
N LYS A 150 15.55 -11.85 3.22
CA LYS A 150 15.48 -12.86 4.26
C LYS A 150 14.48 -12.47 5.33
N SER A 151 13.52 -13.33 5.59
CA SER A 151 12.62 -13.19 6.74
C SER A 151 13.33 -13.71 8.00
N LEU A 152 13.41 -12.85 9.01
CA LEU A 152 14.01 -13.10 10.32
C LEU A 152 12.92 -12.90 11.38
N GLY A 153 12.67 -13.84 12.26
CA GLY A 153 11.65 -13.69 13.31
C GLY A 153 10.37 -14.47 13.00
N SER A 154 9.21 -13.82 13.13
CA SER A 154 7.90 -14.48 13.03
C SER A 154 7.63 -15.10 11.66
N SER A 155 7.13 -16.33 11.64
CA SER A 155 6.65 -17.01 10.42
C SER A 155 5.21 -16.63 10.03
N ASN A 156 4.53 -15.76 10.78
CA ASN A 156 3.17 -15.34 10.46
C ASN A 156 3.14 -14.53 9.15
N PRO A 157 2.44 -15.01 8.10
CA PRO A 157 2.41 -14.34 6.80
C PRO A 157 1.97 -12.88 6.87
N ALA A 158 1.01 -12.56 7.73
CA ALA A 158 0.52 -11.19 7.89
C ALA A 158 1.61 -10.24 8.44
N ASN A 159 2.40 -10.70 9.41
CA ASN A 159 3.48 -9.90 9.98
C ASN A 159 4.61 -9.73 8.97
N VAL A 160 4.99 -10.80 8.27
CA VAL A 160 6.05 -10.77 7.24
C VAL A 160 5.69 -9.80 6.12
N VAL A 161 4.46 -9.86 5.58
CA VAL A 161 4.00 -8.98 4.51
C VAL A 161 3.98 -7.52 4.96
N LYS A 162 3.50 -7.22 6.18
CA LYS A 162 3.49 -5.87 6.72
C LYS A 162 4.91 -5.34 7.00
N ALA A 163 5.80 -6.17 7.56
CA ALA A 163 7.20 -5.81 7.76
C ALA A 163 7.92 -5.51 6.41
N THR A 164 7.57 -6.25 5.35
CA THR A 164 8.08 -5.96 4.00
C THR A 164 7.59 -4.61 3.48
N LEU A 165 6.31 -4.29 3.69
CA LEU A 165 5.78 -2.98 3.28
C LEU A 165 6.46 -1.85 4.06
N ASP A 166 6.65 -2.01 5.37
CA ASP A 166 7.35 -1.06 6.22
C ASP A 166 8.80 -0.84 5.73
N ALA A 167 9.52 -1.92 5.45
CA ALA A 167 10.85 -1.84 4.84
C ALA A 167 10.85 -1.01 3.55
N LEU A 168 9.89 -1.27 2.65
CA LEU A 168 9.79 -0.56 1.37
C LEU A 168 9.41 0.91 1.51
N THR A 169 8.62 1.28 2.51
CA THR A 169 8.25 2.68 2.78
C THR A 169 9.40 3.48 3.40
N THR A 170 10.28 2.82 4.11
CA THR A 170 11.48 3.44 4.72
C THR A 170 12.58 3.75 3.69
N LEU A 171 12.51 3.15 2.49
CA LEU A 171 13.48 3.39 1.42
C LEU A 171 13.48 4.85 0.97
N ARG A 172 14.68 5.43 0.85
CA ARG A 172 14.87 6.80 0.39
C ARG A 172 15.74 6.83 -0.86
N PRO A 173 15.29 7.49 -1.94
CA PRO A 173 16.13 7.66 -3.12
C PRO A 173 17.33 8.57 -2.83
N LYS A 174 18.44 8.30 -3.47
CA LYS A 174 19.71 9.07 -3.33
C LYS A 174 19.47 10.57 -3.51
N ALA A 175 18.64 10.95 -4.47
CA ALA A 175 18.31 12.35 -4.75
C ALA A 175 17.72 13.10 -3.55
N GLU A 176 16.83 12.44 -2.81
CA GLU A 176 16.19 13.02 -1.63
C GLU A 176 17.19 13.21 -0.49
N ILE A 177 18.06 12.22 -0.26
CA ILE A 177 19.11 12.29 0.77
C ILE A 177 20.07 13.45 0.49
N PHE A 178 20.47 13.67 -0.79
CA PHE A 178 21.34 14.77 -1.16
C PHE A 178 20.66 16.13 -0.97
N LYS A 179 19.37 16.25 -1.30
CA LYS A 179 18.60 17.47 -1.03
C LYS A 179 18.57 17.82 0.47
N ILE A 180 18.30 16.82 1.33
CA ILE A 180 18.29 17.02 2.80
C ILE A 180 19.68 17.48 3.30
N ARG A 181 20.76 16.96 2.70
CA ARG A 181 22.14 17.32 3.06
C ARG A 181 22.62 18.63 2.42
N GLY A 182 21.80 19.32 1.63
CA GLY A 182 22.19 20.55 0.93
C GLY A 182 23.29 20.38 -0.12
N LYS A 183 23.53 19.15 -0.62
CA LYS A 183 24.58 18.87 -1.61
C LYS A 183 23.96 18.71 -3.00
N ALA A 184 24.55 19.36 -4.01
CA ALA A 184 24.18 19.14 -5.40
C ALA A 184 24.57 17.71 -5.85
N ILE A 185 23.67 17.06 -6.61
CA ILE A 185 23.97 15.76 -7.20
C ILE A 185 24.79 15.98 -8.44
N THR A 186 26.09 15.68 -8.40
CA THR A 186 26.90 15.58 -9.59
C THR A 186 26.54 14.25 -10.28
N VAL A 187 25.65 14.30 -11.28
CA VAL A 187 25.36 13.14 -12.13
C VAL A 187 26.60 12.93 -12.99
N LYS A 188 27.39 11.91 -12.65
CA LYS A 188 28.48 11.46 -13.54
C LYS A 188 27.79 10.91 -14.79
N ALA A 189 27.96 11.58 -15.92
CA ALA A 189 27.45 11.09 -17.19
C ALA A 189 27.89 9.62 -17.41
N PRO A 190 27.04 8.76 -17.95
CA PRO A 190 27.41 7.40 -18.27
C PRO A 190 28.62 7.47 -19.23
N ALA A 191 29.69 6.71 -18.91
CA ALA A 191 30.84 6.61 -19.80
C ALA A 191 30.31 6.16 -21.17
N PRO A 192 30.79 6.78 -22.28
CA PRO A 192 30.38 6.34 -23.62
C PRO A 192 30.74 4.86 -23.74
N ALA A 193 29.74 4.04 -24.14
CA ALA A 193 29.99 2.63 -24.44
C ALA A 193 31.16 2.55 -25.43
N ALA A 194 32.24 1.95 -24.99
CA ALA A 194 33.37 1.68 -25.87
C ALA A 194 32.83 0.93 -27.08
N ALA A 195 32.88 1.55 -28.24
CA ALA A 195 32.56 0.92 -29.52
C ALA A 195 33.44 -0.33 -29.58
N GLN A 196 32.80 -1.50 -29.54
CA GLN A 196 33.46 -2.75 -29.88
C GLN A 196 33.79 -2.65 -31.36
N ALA A 197 35.03 -2.27 -31.63
CA ALA A 197 35.63 -2.42 -32.96
C ALA A 197 35.78 -3.91 -33.23
N LEU A 198 35.34 -4.29 -34.39
CA LEU A 198 35.49 -5.57 -35.09
C LEU A 198 36.89 -6.15 -35.00
#